data_894618d9a834d69c9199916268ce8a55
#
_entry.id   894618d9a834d69c9199916268ce8a55
#
_cell.length_a   1.000
_cell.length_b   1.000
_cell.length_c   1.000
_cell.angle_alpha   90.00
_cell.angle_beta   90.00
_cell.angle_gamma   90.00
#
_symmetry.space_group_name_H-M   'P 1'
#
loop_
_entity.id
_entity.type
_entity.pdbx_description
1 polymer ?
#
loop_
_entity_poly.entity_id
_entity_poly.type
_entity_poly.pdbx_seq_one_letter_code
_entity_poly.pdbx_strand_id
1 'polypeptide(L)'
;LKNYLANDYIGKSGLEQQYESMMRGSIGKKVIRTDAFGNEVGLISNTPAVDGYTLQLTIDNRLQQKASQLLGDRKGAIVALDPQTGGVLVFVSKPSYDANLFLDGISPEDWDELQQDKGNPLLNRTIQGTYPPGSTFKPFLAAASLYLGVRNANYRFHDVGFFTLPGSSHRFRNS
;
A
#
# COMPACT_ATOMS: atom_id res chain seq x y z
N LEU A 1 9.23 10.69 -19.78
CA LEU A 1 7.76 10.78 -19.76
C LEU A 1 7.25 11.17 -21.16
N LYS A 2 7.27 10.22 -22.12
CA LYS A 2 6.62 10.42 -23.42
C LYS A 2 5.12 10.43 -23.21
N ASN A 3 4.43 11.46 -23.70
CA ASN A 3 2.97 11.62 -23.68
C ASN A 3 2.35 12.22 -22.40
N TYR A 4 3.10 12.94 -21.56
CA TYR A 4 2.54 13.74 -20.47
C TYR A 4 2.64 15.22 -20.79
N LEU A 5 1.56 15.94 -20.52
CA LEU A 5 1.54 17.41 -20.53
C LEU A 5 2.02 17.93 -19.19
N ALA A 6 2.39 19.22 -19.12
CA ALA A 6 2.94 19.82 -17.91
C ALA A 6 1.99 19.75 -16.69
N ASN A 7 0.68 19.70 -16.93
CA ASN A 7 -0.36 19.68 -15.90
C ASN A 7 -1.02 18.30 -15.73
N ASP A 8 -0.45 17.24 -16.32
CA ASP A 8 -0.99 15.90 -16.14
C ASP A 8 -0.64 15.35 -14.77
N TYR A 9 -1.61 14.74 -14.12
CA TYR A 9 -1.37 13.95 -12.91
C TYR A 9 -0.74 12.61 -13.28
N ILE A 10 0.13 12.12 -12.40
CA ILE A 10 0.82 10.84 -12.57
C ILE A 10 0.92 10.13 -11.23
N GLY A 11 0.55 8.86 -11.20
CA GLY A 11 0.72 8.00 -10.03
C GLY A 11 2.20 7.80 -9.68
N LYS A 12 2.60 8.21 -8.47
CA LYS A 12 3.99 8.13 -7.99
C LYS A 12 4.24 6.94 -7.08
N SER A 13 3.19 6.36 -6.53
CA SER A 13 3.29 5.23 -5.59
C SER A 13 2.01 4.41 -5.58
N GLY A 14 2.07 3.23 -4.97
CA GLY A 14 0.92 2.36 -4.72
C GLY A 14 0.17 1.94 -5.97
N LEU A 15 -1.16 1.89 -5.87
CA LEU A 15 -2.05 1.47 -6.95
C LEU A 15 -2.03 2.43 -8.14
N GLU A 16 -1.94 3.71 -7.90
CA GLU A 16 -1.88 4.73 -8.96
C GLU A 16 -0.64 4.53 -9.84
N GLN A 17 0.52 4.29 -9.24
CA GLN A 17 1.75 4.01 -9.99
C GLN A 17 1.66 2.68 -10.75
N GLN A 18 1.15 1.63 -10.09
CA GLN A 18 1.08 0.29 -10.66
C GLN A 18 0.13 0.22 -11.86
N TYR A 19 -0.99 0.93 -11.79
CA TYR A 19 -2.05 0.89 -12.79
C TYR A 19 -2.16 2.17 -13.62
N GLU A 20 -1.16 3.07 -13.55
CA GLU A 20 -1.10 4.35 -14.27
C GLU A 20 -1.47 4.21 -15.75
N SER A 21 -0.85 3.27 -16.45
CA SER A 21 -1.06 3.07 -17.90
C SER A 21 -2.48 2.63 -18.25
N MET A 22 -3.18 1.98 -17.31
CA MET A 22 -4.56 1.54 -17.49
C MET A 22 -5.56 2.64 -17.16
N MET A 23 -5.33 3.38 -16.07
CA MET A 23 -6.24 4.40 -15.57
C MET A 23 -6.18 5.71 -16.35
N ARG A 24 -5.05 6.00 -16.97
CA ARG A 24 -4.83 7.27 -17.65
C ARG A 24 -5.63 7.45 -18.94
N GLY A 25 -5.88 6.37 -19.70
CA GLY A 25 -6.46 6.46 -21.03
C GLY A 25 -5.52 7.06 -22.09
N SER A 26 -6.09 7.64 -23.14
CA SER A 26 -5.34 8.22 -24.25
C SER A 26 -5.79 9.64 -24.54
N ILE A 27 -4.85 10.55 -24.72
CA ILE A 27 -5.13 11.96 -25.04
C ILE A 27 -5.68 12.07 -26.46
N GLY A 28 -6.80 12.78 -26.61
CA GLY A 28 -7.32 13.17 -27.91
C GLY A 28 -6.50 14.31 -28.52
N LYS A 29 -6.51 14.38 -29.85
CA LYS A 29 -5.81 15.44 -30.61
C LYS A 29 -6.71 15.98 -31.68
N LYS A 30 -7.02 17.29 -31.60
CA LYS A 30 -7.72 18.03 -32.64
C LYS A 30 -6.73 18.96 -33.34
N VAL A 31 -6.55 18.82 -34.64
CA VAL A 31 -5.72 19.70 -35.47
C VAL A 31 -6.66 20.53 -36.33
N ILE A 32 -6.62 21.85 -36.16
CA ILE A 32 -7.46 22.82 -36.84
C ILE A 32 -6.61 23.74 -37.71
N ARG A 33 -7.20 24.26 -38.76
CA ARG A 33 -6.66 25.38 -39.54
C ARG A 33 -7.24 26.66 -38.97
N THR A 34 -6.40 27.65 -38.74
CA THR A 34 -6.82 29.00 -38.34
C THR A 34 -6.48 30.02 -39.37
N ASP A 35 -7.26 31.11 -39.43
CA ASP A 35 -6.92 32.31 -40.20
C ASP A 35 -5.83 33.15 -39.47
N ALA A 36 -5.46 34.31 -40.08
CA ALA A 36 -4.45 35.20 -39.51
C ALA A 36 -4.89 35.83 -38.19
N PHE A 37 -6.17 35.78 -37.83
CA PHE A 37 -6.74 36.31 -36.59
C PHE A 37 -6.95 35.25 -35.53
N GLY A 38 -6.61 33.96 -35.82
CA GLY A 38 -6.75 32.86 -34.89
C GLY A 38 -8.11 32.15 -34.91
N ASN A 39 -9.04 32.54 -35.82
CA ASN A 39 -10.35 31.88 -35.94
C ASN A 39 -10.23 30.52 -36.64
N GLU A 40 -10.97 29.53 -36.14
CA GLU A 40 -11.02 28.19 -36.75
C GLU A 40 -11.70 28.26 -38.12
N VAL A 41 -10.97 27.94 -39.18
CA VAL A 41 -11.47 27.94 -40.56
C VAL A 41 -11.59 26.53 -41.16
N GLY A 42 -11.16 25.51 -40.46
CA GLY A 42 -11.32 24.12 -40.86
C GLY A 42 -10.69 23.11 -39.95
N LEU A 43 -11.22 21.91 -39.98
CA LEU A 43 -10.70 20.74 -39.27
C LEU A 43 -9.75 19.97 -40.18
N ILE A 44 -8.52 19.73 -39.74
CA ILE A 44 -7.52 18.92 -40.46
C ILE A 44 -7.59 17.47 -40.02
N SER A 45 -7.59 17.25 -38.71
CA SER A 45 -7.73 15.91 -38.12
C SER A 45 -8.32 15.98 -36.73
N ASN A 46 -9.03 14.93 -36.35
CA ASN A 46 -9.55 14.74 -34.99
C ASN A 46 -9.38 13.30 -34.58
N THR A 47 -8.54 13.09 -33.55
CA THR A 47 -8.40 11.81 -32.85
C THR A 47 -9.09 11.97 -31.51
N PRO A 48 -10.20 11.27 -31.23
CA PRO A 48 -10.90 11.40 -29.96
C PRO A 48 -10.03 10.92 -28.80
N ALA A 49 -10.25 11.49 -27.62
CA ALA A 49 -9.71 10.96 -26.38
C ALA A 49 -10.36 9.61 -26.05
N VAL A 50 -9.63 8.75 -25.38
CA VAL A 50 -10.15 7.47 -24.86
C VAL A 50 -9.98 7.49 -23.35
N ASP A 51 -11.07 7.30 -22.62
CA ASP A 51 -11.07 7.26 -21.17
C ASP A 51 -10.24 6.07 -20.65
N GLY A 52 -9.62 6.26 -19.50
CA GLY A 52 -8.94 5.19 -18.80
C GLY A 52 -9.91 4.19 -18.17
N TYR A 53 -9.38 3.06 -17.77
CA TYR A 53 -10.17 2.03 -17.10
C TYR A 53 -10.47 2.41 -15.64
N THR A 54 -11.67 2.04 -15.19
CA THR A 54 -12.03 2.09 -13.77
C THR A 54 -11.37 0.93 -13.03
N LEU A 55 -10.66 1.20 -11.95
CA LEU A 55 -10.08 0.20 -11.08
C LEU A 55 -11.04 -0.15 -9.94
N GLN A 56 -11.57 -1.38 -9.94
CA GLN A 56 -12.38 -1.89 -8.84
C GLN A 56 -11.49 -2.68 -7.88
N LEU A 57 -11.43 -2.23 -6.62
CA LEU A 57 -10.67 -2.87 -5.56
C LEU A 57 -11.52 -3.89 -4.79
N THR A 58 -10.84 -4.83 -4.12
CA THR A 58 -11.46 -5.76 -3.17
C THR A 58 -11.69 -5.16 -1.78
N ILE A 59 -11.19 -3.94 -1.54
CA ILE A 59 -11.36 -3.23 -0.28
C ILE A 59 -12.86 -3.03 0.03
N ASP A 60 -13.31 -3.51 1.19
CA ASP A 60 -14.63 -3.15 1.73
C ASP A 60 -14.51 -1.82 2.50
N ASN A 61 -15.10 -0.76 1.96
CA ASN A 61 -14.99 0.58 2.53
C ASN A 61 -15.53 0.67 3.96
N ARG A 62 -16.56 -0.10 4.31
CA ARG A 62 -17.13 -0.10 5.67
C ARG A 62 -16.16 -0.75 6.66
N LEU A 63 -15.56 -1.87 6.27
CA LEU A 63 -14.52 -2.52 7.08
C LEU A 63 -13.27 -1.66 7.21
N GLN A 64 -12.85 -1.01 6.12
CA GLN A 64 -11.72 -0.08 6.09
C GLN A 64 -11.92 1.08 7.07
N GLN A 65 -13.08 1.73 7.02
CA GLN A 65 -13.43 2.82 7.94
C GLN A 65 -13.49 2.33 9.39
N LYS A 66 -14.11 1.18 9.64
CA LYS A 66 -14.21 0.61 10.99
C LYS A 66 -12.84 0.27 11.56
N ALA A 67 -11.97 -0.34 10.76
CA ALA A 67 -10.59 -0.64 11.15
C ALA A 67 -9.79 0.63 11.47
N SER A 68 -9.93 1.67 10.65
CA SER A 68 -9.30 2.97 10.88
C SER A 68 -9.78 3.62 12.18
N GLN A 69 -11.09 3.56 12.46
CA GLN A 69 -11.67 4.07 13.72
C GLN A 69 -11.18 3.29 14.95
N LEU A 70 -11.12 1.95 14.86
CA LEU A 70 -10.64 1.10 15.96
C LEU A 70 -9.16 1.31 16.26
N LEU A 71 -8.35 1.57 15.26
CA LEU A 71 -6.93 1.90 15.44
C LEU A 71 -6.78 3.29 16.08
N GLY A 72 -7.66 4.24 15.74
CA GLY A 72 -7.67 5.60 16.30
C GLY A 72 -6.33 6.29 16.10
N ASP A 73 -5.78 6.86 17.17
CA ASP A 73 -4.49 7.58 17.16
C ASP A 73 -3.28 6.68 17.41
N ARG A 74 -3.49 5.38 17.52
CA ARG A 74 -2.39 4.42 17.73
C ARG A 74 -1.60 4.24 16.44
N LYS A 75 -0.26 4.17 16.57
CA LYS A 75 0.63 3.81 15.47
C LYS A 75 0.52 2.30 15.19
N GLY A 76 0.24 1.94 13.95
CA GLY A 76 0.14 0.54 13.59
C GLY A 76 -0.50 0.33 12.23
N ALA A 77 -0.78 -0.94 11.91
CA ALA A 77 -1.43 -1.35 10.68
C ALA A 77 -2.49 -2.42 10.96
N ILE A 78 -3.55 -2.41 10.15
CA ILE A 78 -4.54 -3.49 10.10
C ILE A 78 -4.66 -3.92 8.64
N VAL A 79 -4.44 -5.22 8.40
CA VAL A 79 -4.64 -5.87 7.10
C VAL A 79 -5.59 -7.05 7.30
N ALA A 80 -6.64 -7.10 6.48
CA ALA A 80 -7.53 -8.26 6.43
C ALA A 80 -7.60 -8.80 5.01
N LEU A 81 -7.45 -10.11 4.90
CA LEU A 81 -7.48 -10.83 3.63
C LEU A 81 -8.65 -11.82 3.64
N ASP A 82 -9.29 -11.97 2.48
CA ASP A 82 -10.15 -13.11 2.23
C ASP A 82 -9.28 -14.35 1.98
N PRO A 83 -9.34 -15.39 2.83
CA PRO A 83 -8.46 -16.55 2.69
C PRO A 83 -8.80 -17.43 1.46
N GLN A 84 -9.97 -17.29 0.88
CA GLN A 84 -10.39 -18.08 -0.28
C GLN A 84 -9.92 -17.45 -1.60
N THR A 85 -10.00 -16.13 -1.71
CA THR A 85 -9.70 -15.39 -2.94
C THR A 85 -8.35 -14.68 -2.92
N GLY A 86 -7.78 -14.47 -1.73
CA GLY A 86 -6.61 -13.62 -1.51
C GLY A 86 -6.94 -12.12 -1.60
N GLY A 87 -8.20 -11.76 -1.75
CA GLY A 87 -8.64 -10.36 -1.84
C GLY A 87 -8.33 -9.59 -0.57
N VAL A 88 -7.77 -8.38 -0.72
CA VAL A 88 -7.49 -7.47 0.40
C VAL A 88 -8.76 -6.71 0.73
N LEU A 89 -9.36 -6.99 1.90
CA LEU A 89 -10.59 -6.37 2.38
C LEU A 89 -10.34 -5.11 3.20
N VAL A 90 -9.22 -5.07 3.93
CA VAL A 90 -8.80 -3.96 4.78
C VAL A 90 -7.30 -3.74 4.61
N PHE A 91 -6.90 -2.47 4.51
CA PHE A 91 -5.51 -2.10 4.36
C PHE A 91 -5.26 -0.72 5.00
N VAL A 92 -5.12 -0.69 6.32
CA VAL A 92 -5.03 0.54 7.14
C VAL A 92 -3.63 0.69 7.72
N SER A 93 -3.03 1.84 7.49
CA SER A 93 -1.78 2.30 8.14
C SER A 93 -2.06 3.58 8.92
N LYS A 94 -1.62 3.67 10.17
CA LYS A 94 -1.77 4.86 11.02
C LYS A 94 -0.44 5.25 11.69
N PRO A 95 -0.17 6.56 11.89
CA PRO A 95 -0.91 7.68 11.31
C PRO A 95 -0.83 7.66 9.78
N SER A 96 -1.74 8.36 9.13
CA SER A 96 -1.75 8.55 7.68
C SER A 96 -1.81 10.05 7.37
N TYR A 97 -1.73 10.40 6.11
CA TYR A 97 -1.83 11.77 5.62
C TYR A 97 -2.89 11.86 4.53
N ASP A 98 -3.33 13.07 4.22
CA ASP A 98 -4.18 13.33 3.07
C ASP A 98 -3.34 13.35 1.79
N ALA A 99 -3.53 12.36 0.92
CA ALA A 99 -2.81 12.27 -0.34
C ALA A 99 -3.15 13.42 -1.31
N ASN A 100 -4.29 14.09 -1.13
CA ASN A 100 -4.68 15.23 -1.96
C ASN A 100 -3.76 16.44 -1.79
N LEU A 101 -3.02 16.54 -0.69
CA LEU A 101 -2.00 17.58 -0.49
C LEU A 101 -0.92 17.59 -1.60
N PHE A 102 -0.78 16.49 -2.35
CA PHE A 102 0.23 16.37 -3.40
C PHE A 102 -0.29 16.67 -4.81
N LEU A 103 -1.59 16.88 -5.00
CA LEU A 103 -2.20 17.03 -6.34
C LEU A 103 -1.64 18.22 -7.12
N ASP A 104 -1.60 19.40 -6.49
CA ASP A 104 -1.14 20.64 -7.11
C ASP A 104 0.22 21.11 -6.58
N GLY A 105 0.97 20.18 -5.97
CA GLY A 105 2.20 20.44 -5.25
C GLY A 105 1.92 20.72 -3.77
N ILE A 106 2.67 20.04 -2.90
CA ILE A 106 2.56 20.22 -1.45
C ILE A 106 3.24 21.54 -1.04
N SER A 107 2.64 22.27 -0.09
CA SER A 107 3.27 23.45 0.48
C SER A 107 4.53 23.08 1.28
N PRO A 108 5.54 23.96 1.38
CA PRO A 108 6.71 23.73 2.24
C PRO A 108 6.30 23.46 3.69
N GLU A 109 5.28 24.16 4.18
CA GLU A 109 4.76 24.03 5.55
C GLU A 109 4.16 22.65 5.80
N ASP A 110 3.25 22.19 4.93
CA ASP A 110 2.64 20.86 5.03
C ASP A 110 3.69 19.73 4.89
N TRP A 111 4.67 19.93 4.00
CA TRP A 111 5.77 19.00 3.83
C TRP A 111 6.62 18.88 5.08
N ASP A 112 6.99 20.00 5.69
CA ASP A 112 7.76 20.02 6.93
C ASP A 112 6.99 19.39 8.08
N GLU A 113 5.67 19.64 8.18
CA GLU A 113 4.81 19.00 9.19
C GLU A 113 4.82 17.48 9.03
N LEU A 114 4.61 16.96 7.81
CA LEU A 114 4.64 15.52 7.54
C LEU A 114 6.00 14.88 7.85
N GLN A 115 7.11 15.58 7.56
CA GLN A 115 8.46 15.07 7.81
C GLN A 115 8.84 15.09 9.30
N GLN A 116 8.41 16.10 10.04
CA GLN A 116 8.75 16.28 11.45
C GLN A 116 7.82 15.49 12.38
N ASP A 117 6.68 15.00 11.87
CA ASP A 117 5.77 14.18 12.67
C ASP A 117 6.45 12.89 13.14
N LYS A 118 6.64 12.79 14.45
CA LYS A 118 7.20 11.59 15.13
C LYS A 118 6.36 10.33 14.87
N GLY A 119 5.15 10.48 14.38
CA GLY A 119 4.28 9.42 13.93
C GLY A 119 4.75 8.77 12.63
N ASN A 120 5.56 9.44 11.82
CA ASN A 120 5.97 9.03 10.49
C ASN A 120 4.76 8.65 9.61
N PRO A 121 3.86 9.60 9.29
CA PRO A 121 2.64 9.34 8.51
C PRO A 121 2.93 8.86 7.08
N LEU A 122 4.07 9.25 6.52
CA LEU A 122 4.51 8.82 5.18
C LEU A 122 4.92 7.33 5.13
N LEU A 123 5.18 6.69 6.28
CA LEU A 123 5.53 5.28 6.34
C LEU A 123 4.26 4.42 6.17
N ASN A 124 4.18 3.68 5.07
CA ASN A 124 3.13 2.67 4.90
C ASN A 124 3.45 1.43 5.73
N ARG A 125 2.89 1.37 6.94
CA ARG A 125 3.15 0.29 7.91
C ARG A 125 2.59 -1.07 7.50
N THR A 126 1.65 -1.10 6.58
CA THR A 126 1.10 -2.35 6.06
C THR A 126 2.10 -3.11 5.18
N ILE A 127 3.03 -2.39 4.54
CA ILE A 127 4.03 -2.94 3.61
C ILE A 127 5.45 -2.82 4.16
N GLN A 128 5.77 -1.68 4.80
CA GLN A 128 7.14 -1.33 5.19
C GLN A 128 7.38 -1.49 6.69
N GLY A 129 6.32 -1.70 7.49
CA GLY A 129 6.44 -1.88 8.92
C GLY A 129 7.12 -3.21 9.27
N THR A 130 8.16 -3.14 10.09
CA THR A 130 8.87 -4.32 10.60
C THR A 130 8.58 -4.47 12.09
N TYR A 131 8.04 -5.64 12.47
CA TYR A 131 7.63 -5.91 13.86
C TYR A 131 8.15 -7.29 14.28
N PRO A 132 8.53 -7.48 15.56
CA PRO A 132 8.82 -8.81 16.08
C PRO A 132 7.59 -9.70 15.93
N PRO A 133 7.66 -10.83 15.20
CA PRO A 133 6.49 -11.66 14.91
C PRO A 133 5.94 -12.40 16.12
N GLY A 134 6.76 -12.61 17.14
CA GLY A 134 6.36 -13.37 18.32
C GLY A 134 5.79 -14.74 17.97
N SER A 135 4.73 -15.18 18.72
CA SER A 135 4.09 -16.50 18.50
C SER A 135 3.40 -16.66 17.16
N THR A 136 3.16 -15.58 16.41
CA THR A 136 2.57 -15.68 15.05
C THR A 136 3.47 -16.39 14.05
N PHE A 137 4.78 -16.50 14.35
CA PHE A 137 5.75 -17.22 13.52
C PHE A 137 5.79 -18.73 13.79
N LYS A 138 5.26 -19.20 14.91
CA LYS A 138 5.32 -20.63 15.32
C LYS A 138 4.70 -21.61 14.30
N PRO A 139 3.53 -21.32 13.67
CA PRO A 139 2.96 -22.22 12.66
C PRO A 139 3.89 -22.42 11.45
N PHE A 140 4.60 -21.37 11.02
CA PHE A 140 5.56 -21.47 9.92
C PHE A 140 6.76 -22.33 10.28
N LEU A 141 7.29 -22.20 11.50
CA LEU A 141 8.37 -23.06 12.00
C LEU A 141 7.93 -24.52 12.11
N ALA A 142 6.70 -24.76 12.59
CA ALA A 142 6.14 -26.11 12.68
C ALA A 142 6.00 -26.76 11.29
N ALA A 143 5.42 -26.03 10.33
CA ALA A 143 5.28 -26.51 8.97
C ALA A 143 6.64 -26.78 8.30
N ALA A 144 7.60 -25.89 8.45
CA ALA A 144 8.96 -26.07 7.94
C ALA A 144 9.65 -27.29 8.58
N SER A 145 9.48 -27.49 9.90
CA SER A 145 10.04 -28.63 10.63
C SER A 145 9.49 -29.97 10.14
N LEU A 146 8.19 -30.03 9.83
CA LEU A 146 7.54 -31.20 9.24
C LEU A 146 8.01 -31.45 7.80
N TYR A 147 8.05 -30.37 6.99
CA TYR A 147 8.47 -30.45 5.60
C TYR A 147 9.92 -30.94 5.44
N LEU A 148 10.82 -30.45 6.29
CA LEU A 148 12.24 -30.83 6.29
C LEU A 148 12.53 -32.14 7.01
N GLY A 149 11.52 -32.82 7.56
CA GLY A 149 11.67 -34.06 8.30
C GLY A 149 12.43 -33.94 9.62
N VAL A 150 12.65 -32.73 10.12
CA VAL A 150 13.34 -32.47 11.39
C VAL A 150 12.53 -33.01 12.56
N ARG A 151 11.21 -32.93 12.46
CA ARG A 151 10.24 -33.48 13.41
C ARG A 151 9.07 -34.09 12.63
N ASN A 152 8.34 -35.02 13.26
CA ASN A 152 7.09 -35.54 12.75
C ASN A 152 5.91 -35.07 13.63
N ALA A 153 4.69 -35.28 13.16
CA ALA A 153 3.47 -34.82 13.84
C ALA A 153 3.26 -35.46 15.23
N ASN A 154 3.89 -36.60 15.51
CA ASN A 154 3.79 -37.31 16.78
C ASN A 154 4.94 -36.95 17.76
N TYR A 155 5.86 -36.11 17.35
CA TYR A 155 6.97 -35.68 18.20
C TYR A 155 6.44 -34.94 19.42
N ARG A 156 6.84 -35.44 20.61
CA ARG A 156 6.50 -34.83 21.89
C ARG A 156 7.75 -34.22 22.52
N PHE A 157 7.64 -32.99 22.94
CA PHE A 157 8.67 -32.27 23.67
C PHE A 157 8.18 -32.00 25.09
N HIS A 158 8.99 -32.37 26.08
CA HIS A 158 8.72 -32.02 27.47
C HIS A 158 9.23 -30.62 27.75
N ASP A 159 8.31 -29.68 27.89
CA ASP A 159 8.64 -28.28 28.17
C ASP A 159 8.82 -28.08 29.69
N VAL A 160 10.01 -27.68 30.10
CA VAL A 160 10.35 -27.38 31.49
C VAL A 160 10.03 -25.92 31.88
N GLY A 161 9.34 -25.17 31.01
CA GLY A 161 8.91 -23.81 31.25
C GLY A 161 9.97 -22.73 30.97
N PHE A 162 11.16 -23.10 30.53
CA PHE A 162 12.20 -22.16 30.15
C PHE A 162 13.20 -22.79 29.19
N PHE A 163 13.91 -21.93 28.46
CA PHE A 163 15.01 -22.32 27.59
C PHE A 163 16.24 -21.45 27.91
N THR A 164 17.42 -22.05 27.86
CA THR A 164 18.71 -21.34 27.99
C THR A 164 19.58 -21.61 26.79
N LEU A 165 20.25 -20.56 26.29
CA LEU A 165 21.25 -20.72 25.23
C LEU A 165 22.54 -21.33 25.81
N PRO A 166 23.26 -22.15 25.03
CA PRO A 166 24.57 -22.65 25.42
C PRO A 166 25.49 -21.49 25.80
N GLY A 167 26.12 -21.55 26.99
CA GLY A 167 27.01 -20.52 27.48
C GLY A 167 26.35 -19.28 28.13
N SER A 168 25.01 -19.27 28.25
CA SER A 168 24.26 -18.17 28.88
C SER A 168 23.57 -18.65 30.17
N SER A 169 23.58 -17.81 31.19
CA SER A 169 22.78 -18.02 32.41
C SER A 169 21.35 -17.47 32.28
N HIS A 170 21.04 -16.75 31.19
CA HIS A 170 19.72 -16.15 30.99
C HIS A 170 18.69 -17.23 30.64
N ARG A 171 17.56 -17.20 31.36
CA ARG A 171 16.41 -18.12 31.13
C ARG A 171 15.31 -17.40 30.35
N PHE A 172 15.06 -17.84 29.12
CA PHE A 172 13.88 -17.43 28.34
C PHE A 172 12.70 -18.25 28.83
N ARG A 173 11.73 -17.63 29.48
CA ARG A 173 10.54 -18.29 30.03
C ARG A 173 9.40 -18.27 29.01
N ASN A 174 8.56 -19.32 29.04
CA ASN A 174 7.30 -19.32 28.34
C ASN A 174 6.33 -18.35 29.03
N SER A 175 5.58 -17.60 28.21
CA SER A 175 4.50 -16.71 28.66
C SER A 175 3.17 -17.45 28.66
#